data_3fd806423bdbf8c8d343fea82a1aed37
#
_entry.id   3fd806423bdbf8c8d343fea82a1aed37
#
_cell.length_a   1.000
_cell.length_b   1.000
_cell.length_c   1.000
_cell.angle_alpha   90.00
_cell.angle_beta   90.00
_cell.angle_gamma   90.00
#
_symmetry.space_group_name_H-M   'P 1'
#
loop_
_entity.id
_entity.type
_entity.pdbx_description
1 polymer ?
#
loop_
_entity_poly.entity_id
_entity_poly.type
_entity_poly.pdbx_seq_one_letter_code
_entity_poly.pdbx_strand_id
1 'polypeptide(L)'
;MNNRRVAMRVTVLAALVLNPVLLIAAPSPAGKPGSIERGRYVVKIAGCNDCHTPAYVMRDGRVPERDWLTGDSLGWSGPWGTTYASNLRLKLAALSEAQWLQLAHTAQYRPPMPWFNLRAMSDGDLRAVYRHVRHLGPAGVAAPAYVPPGGAVATAVVRFPGPPPAQ
;
A
#
# COMPACT_ATOMS: atom_id res chain seq x y z
N MET A 1 -60.48 -0.27 -72.34
CA MET A 1 -59.49 -1.25 -71.86
C MET A 1 -58.76 -0.59 -70.76
N ASN A 2 -59.05 -0.96 -69.45
CA ASN A 2 -58.59 -0.27 -68.27
C ASN A 2 -57.55 -1.17 -67.56
N ASN A 3 -56.25 -0.84 -67.67
CA ASN A 3 -55.18 -1.53 -66.98
C ASN A 3 -54.91 -0.89 -65.58
N ARG A 4 -55.48 -1.46 -64.53
CA ARG A 4 -55.14 -1.11 -63.14
C ARG A 4 -53.87 -1.91 -62.74
N ARG A 5 -52.73 -1.23 -62.58
CA ARG A 5 -51.55 -1.79 -62.02
C ARG A 5 -51.70 -1.74 -60.49
N VAL A 6 -51.77 -2.90 -59.86
CA VAL A 6 -51.74 -3.06 -58.41
C VAL A 6 -50.28 -2.95 -57.98
N ALA A 7 -49.95 -1.89 -57.23
CA ALA A 7 -48.62 -1.74 -56.59
C ALA A 7 -48.60 -2.46 -55.26
N MET A 8 -47.82 -3.55 -55.16
CA MET A 8 -47.60 -4.30 -53.93
C MET A 8 -46.53 -3.57 -53.09
N ARG A 9 -46.91 -3.02 -51.94
CA ARG A 9 -46.00 -2.39 -51.00
C ARG A 9 -45.40 -3.49 -50.11
N VAL A 10 -44.12 -3.79 -50.29
CA VAL A 10 -43.36 -4.67 -49.41
C VAL A 10 -42.88 -3.84 -48.20
N THR A 11 -43.48 -4.08 -47.05
CA THR A 11 -43.02 -3.47 -45.78
C THR A 11 -41.90 -4.35 -45.19
N VAL A 12 -40.66 -3.89 -45.26
CA VAL A 12 -39.53 -4.54 -44.63
C VAL A 12 -39.51 -4.12 -43.16
N LEU A 13 -39.89 -5.02 -42.24
CA LEU A 13 -39.67 -4.83 -40.80
C LEU A 13 -38.20 -5.13 -40.50
N ALA A 14 -37.42 -4.10 -40.21
CA ALA A 14 -36.08 -4.24 -39.65
C ALA A 14 -36.20 -4.59 -38.17
N ALA A 15 -35.94 -5.83 -37.81
CA ALA A 15 -35.83 -6.26 -36.41
C ALA A 15 -34.48 -5.78 -35.83
N LEU A 16 -34.51 -4.78 -34.96
CA LEU A 16 -33.37 -4.35 -34.18
C LEU A 16 -33.05 -5.48 -33.15
N VAL A 17 -32.00 -6.25 -33.40
CA VAL A 17 -31.46 -7.18 -32.43
C VAL A 17 -30.63 -6.39 -31.42
N LEU A 18 -31.21 -6.06 -30.27
CA LEU A 18 -30.42 -5.56 -29.10
C LEU A 18 -29.57 -6.70 -28.57
N ASN A 19 -28.28 -6.71 -28.91
CA ASN A 19 -27.31 -7.54 -28.22
C ASN A 19 -27.02 -6.93 -26.85
N PRO A 20 -27.30 -7.64 -25.72
CA PRO A 20 -26.84 -7.19 -24.41
C PRO A 20 -25.33 -7.34 -24.37
N VAL A 21 -24.61 -6.23 -24.47
CA VAL A 21 -23.17 -6.20 -24.16
C VAL A 21 -23.03 -6.47 -22.67
N LEU A 22 -22.63 -7.69 -22.33
CA LEU A 22 -22.27 -8.04 -20.97
C LEU A 22 -20.98 -7.30 -20.63
N LEU A 23 -21.10 -6.16 -19.92
CA LEU A 23 -19.94 -5.45 -19.37
C LEU A 23 -19.33 -6.34 -18.27
N ILE A 24 -18.33 -7.15 -18.63
CA ILE A 24 -17.49 -7.84 -17.68
C ILE A 24 -16.58 -6.76 -17.08
N ALA A 25 -16.91 -6.30 -15.88
CA ALA A 25 -16.04 -5.37 -15.15
C ALA A 25 -14.67 -6.03 -14.94
N ALA A 26 -13.62 -5.42 -15.47
CA ALA A 26 -12.26 -5.86 -15.22
C ALA A 26 -11.99 -5.86 -13.70
N PRO A 27 -11.29 -6.87 -13.15
CA PRO A 27 -10.97 -6.89 -11.74
C PRO A 27 -10.19 -5.63 -11.36
N SER A 28 -10.65 -4.94 -10.32
CA SER A 28 -9.99 -3.73 -9.82
C SER A 28 -8.57 -4.07 -9.37
N PRO A 29 -7.53 -3.34 -9.81
CA PRO A 29 -6.17 -3.55 -9.35
C PRO A 29 -6.02 -3.30 -7.84
N ALA A 30 -6.99 -2.63 -7.24
CA ALA A 30 -7.05 -2.36 -5.80
C ALA A 30 -7.47 -3.57 -4.95
N GLY A 31 -7.97 -4.67 -5.56
CA GLY A 31 -8.47 -5.84 -4.83
C GLY A 31 -9.72 -5.56 -3.97
N LYS A 32 -10.30 -6.62 -3.40
CA LYS A 32 -11.45 -6.51 -2.47
C LYS A 32 -10.96 -6.07 -1.08
N PRO A 33 -11.75 -5.28 -0.31
CA PRO A 33 -11.43 -4.96 1.07
C PRO A 33 -11.04 -6.20 1.88
N GLY A 34 -9.96 -6.12 2.63
CA GLY A 34 -9.45 -7.23 3.44
C GLY A 34 -8.72 -8.35 2.68
N SER A 35 -8.61 -8.31 1.34
CA SER A 35 -7.87 -9.31 0.58
C SER A 35 -6.34 -9.08 0.62
N ILE A 36 -5.58 -10.12 0.29
CA ILE A 36 -4.11 -10.05 0.16
C ILE A 36 -3.72 -9.07 -0.96
N GLU A 37 -4.42 -9.10 -2.08
CA GLU A 37 -4.20 -8.20 -3.23
C GLU A 37 -4.47 -6.73 -2.85
N ARG A 38 -5.52 -6.48 -2.06
CA ARG A 38 -5.78 -5.15 -1.51
C ARG A 38 -4.66 -4.71 -0.58
N GLY A 39 -4.16 -5.61 0.27
CA GLY A 39 -3.03 -5.35 1.16
C GLY A 39 -1.76 -5.00 0.40
N ARG A 40 -1.45 -5.76 -0.64
CA ARG A 40 -0.34 -5.48 -1.56
C ARG A 40 -0.45 -4.10 -2.19
N TYR A 41 -1.64 -3.76 -2.68
CA TYR A 41 -1.90 -2.44 -3.26
C TYR A 41 -1.73 -1.33 -2.23
N VAL A 42 -2.32 -1.46 -1.02
CA VAL A 42 -2.23 -0.45 0.05
C VAL A 42 -0.79 -0.25 0.49
N VAL A 43 -0.04 -1.32 0.75
CA VAL A 43 1.40 -1.26 1.11
C VAL A 43 2.20 -0.43 0.09
N LYS A 44 1.89 -0.60 -1.19
CA LYS A 44 2.56 0.11 -2.27
C LYS A 44 2.18 1.59 -2.33
N ILE A 45 0.87 1.90 -2.33
CA ILE A 45 0.41 3.30 -2.54
C ILE A 45 0.51 4.16 -1.28
N ALA A 46 0.50 3.56 -0.10
CA ALA A 46 0.68 4.25 1.17
C ALA A 46 2.16 4.46 1.54
N GLY A 47 3.09 4.09 0.66
CA GLY A 47 4.53 4.31 0.84
C GLY A 47 5.17 3.46 1.93
N CYS A 48 4.56 2.34 2.35
CA CYS A 48 5.16 1.49 3.38
C CYS A 48 6.55 0.97 2.96
N ASN A 49 6.69 0.60 1.70
CA ASN A 49 7.93 0.11 1.15
C ASN A 49 9.04 1.16 1.09
N ASP A 50 8.69 2.46 1.00
CA ASP A 50 9.68 3.52 0.81
C ASP A 50 10.70 3.58 1.96
N CYS A 51 10.25 3.21 3.17
CA CYS A 51 11.10 3.13 4.36
C CYS A 51 11.33 1.68 4.84
N HIS A 52 10.30 0.81 4.74
CA HIS A 52 10.37 -0.53 5.34
C HIS A 52 10.94 -1.61 4.41
N THR A 53 11.34 -1.25 3.17
CA THR A 53 11.99 -2.17 2.22
C THR A 53 13.33 -1.58 1.79
N PRO A 54 14.44 -2.28 2.02
CA PRO A 54 15.77 -1.75 1.70
C PRO A 54 15.89 -1.33 0.24
N ALA A 55 16.44 -0.14 0.00
CA ALA A 55 16.70 0.43 -1.32
C ALA A 55 15.47 0.55 -2.25
N TYR A 56 14.22 0.50 -1.75
CA TYR A 56 13.02 0.53 -2.57
C TYR A 56 12.92 1.79 -3.43
N VAL A 57 13.07 2.96 -2.82
CA VAL A 57 13.05 4.26 -3.53
C VAL A 57 14.22 4.38 -4.51
N MET A 58 15.42 3.94 -4.10
CA MET A 58 16.62 4.00 -4.94
C MET A 58 16.54 3.10 -6.19
N ARG A 59 15.61 2.16 -6.21
CA ARG A 59 15.35 1.24 -7.32
C ARG A 59 14.02 1.51 -8.01
N ASP A 60 13.44 2.69 -7.85
CA ASP A 60 12.16 3.08 -8.45
C ASP A 60 11.03 2.05 -8.18
N GLY A 61 11.01 1.49 -6.98
CA GLY A 61 10.05 0.44 -6.59
C GLY A 61 10.31 -0.94 -7.20
N ARG A 62 11.43 -1.14 -7.90
CA ARG A 62 11.78 -2.41 -8.56
C ARG A 62 12.52 -3.37 -7.62
N VAL A 63 11.96 -3.58 -6.44
CA VAL A 63 12.41 -4.59 -5.49
C VAL A 63 11.47 -5.79 -5.56
N PRO A 64 11.97 -7.04 -5.66
CA PRO A 64 11.13 -8.23 -5.65
C PRO A 64 10.25 -8.28 -4.40
N GLU A 65 8.98 -8.67 -4.56
CA GLU A 65 7.99 -8.66 -3.46
C GLU A 65 8.40 -9.55 -2.27
N ARG A 66 9.12 -10.64 -2.54
CA ARG A 66 9.67 -11.49 -1.48
C ARG A 66 10.60 -10.76 -0.51
N ASP A 67 11.18 -9.62 -0.94
CA ASP A 67 12.14 -8.83 -0.16
C ASP A 67 11.48 -7.59 0.49
N TRP A 68 10.16 -7.40 0.32
CA TRP A 68 9.43 -6.27 0.87
C TRP A 68 9.29 -6.34 2.38
N LEU A 69 9.23 -5.17 3.02
CA LEU A 69 8.84 -4.94 4.42
C LEU A 69 9.76 -5.61 5.44
N THR A 70 11.00 -5.88 5.07
CA THR A 70 12.02 -6.50 5.93
C THR A 70 12.72 -5.50 6.87
N GLY A 71 12.29 -4.22 6.86
CA GLY A 71 12.94 -3.14 7.61
C GLY A 71 14.20 -2.63 6.89
N ASP A 72 14.85 -1.63 7.48
CA ASP A 72 16.09 -1.08 6.91
C ASP A 72 17.07 -0.69 8.03
N SER A 73 18.37 -0.76 7.73
CA SER A 73 19.47 -0.24 8.55
C SER A 73 19.81 1.23 8.24
N LEU A 74 19.18 1.84 7.22
CA LEU A 74 19.28 3.28 6.97
C LEU A 74 18.57 4.04 8.08
N GLY A 75 19.32 4.85 8.82
CA GLY A 75 18.78 5.66 9.92
C GLY A 75 18.17 6.98 9.40
N TRP A 76 17.14 7.44 10.09
CA TRP A 76 16.48 8.72 9.86
C TRP A 76 16.75 9.63 11.06
N SER A 77 17.72 10.54 10.90
CA SER A 77 18.29 11.33 11.98
C SER A 77 17.77 12.77 11.97
N GLY A 78 17.35 13.27 13.13
CA GLY A 78 16.85 14.62 13.31
C GLY A 78 16.87 15.03 14.78
N PRO A 79 16.17 16.13 15.16
CA PRO A 79 16.09 16.56 16.56
C PRO A 79 15.55 15.51 17.54
N TRP A 80 14.83 14.53 17.02
CA TRP A 80 14.26 13.40 17.80
C TRP A 80 15.25 12.24 18.03
N GLY A 81 16.50 12.33 17.55
CA GLY A 81 17.46 11.23 17.51
C GLY A 81 17.46 10.52 16.17
N THR A 82 17.86 9.25 16.15
CA THR A 82 17.88 8.43 14.93
C THR A 82 16.91 7.26 15.06
N THR A 83 15.95 7.18 14.14
CA THR A 83 14.97 6.10 14.04
C THR A 83 15.27 5.20 12.84
N TYR A 84 14.81 3.95 12.90
CA TYR A 84 14.96 2.97 11.85
C TYR A 84 13.61 2.38 11.47
N ALA A 85 13.40 2.12 10.20
CA ALA A 85 12.20 1.46 9.72
C ALA A 85 12.18 0.01 10.18
N SER A 86 11.23 -0.35 11.03
CA SER A 86 11.13 -1.70 11.60
C SER A 86 10.84 -2.76 10.55
N ASN A 87 11.32 -3.99 10.80
CA ASN A 87 10.91 -5.17 10.03
C ASN A 87 9.44 -5.50 10.31
N LEU A 88 8.56 -5.14 9.37
CA LEU A 88 7.11 -5.38 9.52
C LEU A 88 6.76 -6.86 9.41
N ARG A 89 7.57 -7.66 8.68
CA ARG A 89 7.37 -9.09 8.54
C ARG A 89 7.51 -9.81 9.89
N LEU A 90 8.54 -9.46 10.67
CA LEU A 90 8.74 -9.99 12.03
C LEU A 90 7.73 -9.39 13.00
N LYS A 91 7.47 -8.08 12.92
CA LYS A 91 6.55 -7.39 13.83
C LYS A 91 5.12 -7.93 13.72
N LEU A 92 4.58 -8.07 12.51
CA LEU A 92 3.21 -8.56 12.31
C LEU A 92 3.11 -10.09 12.49
N ALA A 93 4.20 -10.82 12.36
CA ALA A 93 4.24 -12.25 12.71
C ALA A 93 3.96 -12.48 14.20
N ALA A 94 4.39 -11.55 15.05
CA ALA A 94 4.21 -11.63 16.50
C ALA A 94 2.86 -11.09 17.00
N LEU A 95 2.00 -10.55 16.12
CA LEU A 95 0.72 -9.94 16.47
C LEU A 95 -0.45 -10.74 15.88
N SER A 96 -1.58 -10.78 16.60
CA SER A 96 -2.87 -11.12 16.01
C SER A 96 -3.40 -9.96 15.16
N GLU A 97 -4.37 -10.25 14.26
CA GLU A 97 -5.03 -9.21 13.45
C GLU A 97 -5.68 -8.13 14.32
N ALA A 98 -6.31 -8.51 15.44
CA ALA A 98 -6.92 -7.57 16.38
C ALA A 98 -5.88 -6.66 17.06
N GLN A 99 -4.75 -7.23 17.51
CA GLN A 99 -3.66 -6.46 18.09
C GLN A 99 -3.03 -5.50 17.07
N TRP A 100 -2.91 -5.93 15.82
CA TRP A 100 -2.45 -5.05 14.74
C TRP A 100 -3.38 -3.86 14.53
N LEU A 101 -4.70 -4.08 14.45
CA LEU A 101 -5.69 -3.02 14.30
C LEU A 101 -5.61 -2.02 15.46
N GLN A 102 -5.60 -2.51 16.69
CA GLN A 102 -5.44 -1.67 17.87
C GLN A 102 -4.16 -0.85 17.79
N LEU A 103 -3.03 -1.49 17.49
CA LEU A 103 -1.74 -0.81 17.35
C LEU A 103 -1.78 0.28 16.28
N ALA A 104 -2.35 -0.01 15.11
CA ALA A 104 -2.44 0.93 14.00
C ALA A 104 -3.25 2.17 14.35
N HIS A 105 -4.34 2.01 15.10
CA HIS A 105 -5.20 3.13 15.51
C HIS A 105 -4.71 3.92 16.72
N THR A 106 -3.81 3.37 17.55
CA THR A 106 -3.43 4.02 18.82
C THR A 106 -1.98 4.43 18.88
N ALA A 107 -1.08 3.76 18.17
CA ALA A 107 0.35 4.03 18.28
C ALA A 107 0.73 5.41 17.72
N GLN A 108 1.74 6.00 18.35
CA GLN A 108 2.47 7.16 17.86
C GLN A 108 3.93 6.77 17.69
N TYR A 109 4.50 7.20 16.59
CA TYR A 109 5.89 6.90 16.25
C TYR A 109 6.70 8.19 16.10
N ARG A 110 8.00 8.09 16.30
CA ARG A 110 8.92 9.19 16.02
C ARG A 110 8.97 9.45 14.51
N PRO A 111 9.29 10.68 14.12
CA PRO A 111 9.54 10.99 12.71
C PRO A 111 10.62 10.07 12.11
N PRO A 112 10.57 9.83 10.79
CA PRO A 112 9.60 10.39 9.83
C PRO A 112 8.33 9.53 9.64
N MET A 113 8.09 8.48 10.45
CA MET A 113 6.93 7.60 10.27
C MET A 113 5.61 8.39 10.34
N PRO A 114 4.81 8.45 9.25
CA PRO A 114 3.53 9.17 9.23
C PRO A 114 2.43 8.34 9.90
N TRP A 115 2.56 8.11 11.20
CA TRP A 115 1.63 7.28 11.99
C TRP A 115 0.18 7.75 11.93
N PHE A 116 -0.05 9.05 11.70
CA PHE A 116 -1.37 9.63 11.53
C PHE A 116 -2.07 9.12 10.27
N ASN A 117 -1.33 8.84 9.17
CA ASN A 117 -1.89 8.19 7.98
C ASN A 117 -2.27 6.73 8.27
N LEU A 118 -1.41 6.00 9.01
CA LEU A 118 -1.71 4.64 9.43
C LEU A 118 -2.99 4.59 10.28
N ARG A 119 -3.12 5.53 11.23
CA ARG A 119 -4.30 5.67 12.09
C ARG A 119 -5.58 5.99 11.32
N ALA A 120 -5.47 6.77 10.23
CA ALA A 120 -6.60 7.16 9.39
C ALA A 120 -7.06 6.07 8.41
N MET A 121 -6.32 4.97 8.26
CA MET A 121 -6.72 3.87 7.39
C MET A 121 -7.99 3.20 7.91
N SER A 122 -8.84 2.73 6.98
CA SER A 122 -9.99 1.90 7.34
C SER A 122 -9.55 0.56 7.91
N ASP A 123 -10.38 -0.03 8.78
CA ASP A 123 -10.18 -1.40 9.27
C ASP A 123 -9.99 -2.41 8.13
N GLY A 124 -10.75 -2.25 7.04
CA GLY A 124 -10.65 -3.10 5.85
C GLY A 124 -9.27 -3.07 5.22
N ASP A 125 -8.67 -1.88 5.11
CA ASP A 125 -7.32 -1.70 4.58
C ASP A 125 -6.24 -2.19 5.55
N LEU A 126 -6.39 -1.91 6.84
CA LEU A 126 -5.48 -2.42 7.86
C LEU A 126 -5.46 -3.94 7.93
N ARG A 127 -6.65 -4.60 7.85
CA ARG A 127 -6.75 -6.06 7.75
C ARG A 127 -6.08 -6.58 6.49
N ALA A 128 -6.28 -5.90 5.36
CA ALA A 128 -5.66 -6.26 4.10
C ALA A 128 -4.12 -6.19 4.18
N VAL A 129 -3.57 -5.12 4.76
CA VAL A 129 -2.13 -4.97 5.01
C VAL A 129 -1.62 -6.11 5.90
N TYR A 130 -2.31 -6.40 7.00
CA TYR A 130 -1.94 -7.50 7.90
C TYR A 130 -1.88 -8.83 7.15
N ARG A 131 -2.92 -9.18 6.38
CA ARG A 131 -3.00 -10.44 5.64
C ARG A 131 -1.93 -10.54 4.56
N HIS A 132 -1.65 -9.45 3.85
CA HIS A 132 -0.57 -9.40 2.87
C HIS A 132 0.80 -9.65 3.54
N VAL A 133 1.12 -8.95 4.63
CA VAL A 133 2.39 -9.13 5.35
C VAL A 133 2.51 -10.55 5.92
N ARG A 134 1.43 -11.10 6.46
CA ARG A 134 1.38 -12.49 6.93
C ARG A 134 1.55 -13.51 5.80
N HIS A 135 1.00 -13.22 4.61
CA HIS A 135 1.17 -14.04 3.41
C HIS A 135 2.63 -14.07 2.95
N LEU A 136 3.32 -12.94 3.00
CA LEU A 136 4.76 -12.88 2.71
C LEU A 136 5.59 -13.71 3.70
N GLY A 137 5.09 -13.90 4.92
CA GLY A 137 5.75 -14.66 5.99
C GLY A 137 6.94 -13.91 6.62
N PRO A 138 7.50 -14.41 7.74
CA PRO A 138 8.66 -13.80 8.37
C PRO A 138 9.92 -13.92 7.51
N ALA A 139 10.71 -12.85 7.45
CA ALA A 139 12.00 -12.81 6.74
C ALA A 139 12.88 -11.66 7.26
N GLY A 140 14.17 -11.72 6.98
CA GLY A 140 15.15 -10.72 7.38
C GLY A 140 15.46 -10.74 8.87
N VAL A 141 16.06 -9.65 9.35
CA VAL A 141 16.48 -9.47 10.75
C VAL A 141 15.80 -8.23 11.34
N ALA A 142 15.85 -8.07 12.66
CA ALA A 142 15.36 -6.86 13.30
C ALA A 142 16.17 -5.64 12.85
N ALA A 143 15.47 -4.53 12.60
CA ALA A 143 16.11 -3.25 12.35
C ALA A 143 16.91 -2.78 13.59
N PRO A 144 17.92 -1.92 13.42
CA PRO A 144 18.67 -1.37 14.54
C PRO A 144 17.75 -0.66 15.55
N ALA A 145 18.19 -0.62 16.81
CA ALA A 145 17.47 0.08 17.85
C ALA A 145 17.54 1.61 17.65
N TYR A 146 16.52 2.30 18.15
CA TYR A 146 16.51 3.76 18.21
C TYR A 146 17.72 4.30 18.96
N VAL A 147 18.33 5.37 18.41
CA VAL A 147 19.43 6.10 19.05
C VAL A 147 18.93 7.49 19.48
N PRO A 148 19.03 7.85 20.78
CA PRO A 148 18.60 9.18 21.24
C PRO A 148 19.47 10.31 20.67
N PRO A 149 19.02 11.58 20.75
CA PRO A 149 19.81 12.72 20.33
C PRO A 149 21.19 12.73 21.00
N GLY A 150 22.25 13.00 20.22
CA GLY A 150 23.63 12.98 20.69
C GLY A 150 24.26 11.58 20.79
N GLY A 151 23.49 10.51 20.64
CA GLY A 151 24.03 9.16 20.64
C GLY A 151 24.83 8.82 19.37
N ALA A 152 25.80 7.92 19.52
CA ALA A 152 26.61 7.46 18.39
C ALA A 152 25.79 6.58 17.43
N VAL A 153 25.82 6.89 16.15
CA VAL A 153 25.14 6.15 15.09
C VAL A 153 26.18 5.48 14.21
N ALA A 154 26.12 4.15 14.14
CA ALA A 154 27.07 3.33 13.39
C ALA A 154 26.66 3.05 11.94
N THR A 155 25.45 3.42 11.53
CA THR A 155 24.88 3.14 10.21
C THR A 155 24.85 4.39 9.34
N ALA A 156 24.61 4.21 8.03
CA ALA A 156 24.28 5.32 7.14
C ALA A 156 22.98 6.00 7.60
N VAL A 157 22.89 7.33 7.44
CA VAL A 157 21.74 8.11 7.86
C VAL A 157 21.32 9.14 6.83
N VAL A 158 20.00 9.33 6.70
CA VAL A 158 19.40 10.53 6.13
C VAL A 158 19.24 11.55 7.25
N ARG A 159 19.77 12.76 7.07
CA ARG A 159 19.70 13.83 8.06
C ARG A 159 18.59 14.82 7.72
N PHE A 160 17.70 15.04 8.65
CA PHE A 160 16.71 16.09 8.57
C PHE A 160 17.30 17.40 9.12
N PRO A 161 16.96 18.56 8.54
CA PRO A 161 17.38 19.83 9.08
C PRO A 161 16.82 20.01 10.49
N GLY A 162 17.59 20.69 11.36
CA GLY A 162 17.08 21.19 12.62
C GLY A 162 16.00 22.26 12.41
N PRO A 163 15.32 22.72 13.48
CA PRO A 163 14.44 23.87 13.38
C PRO A 163 15.24 25.07 12.84
N PRO A 164 14.59 25.99 12.08
CA PRO A 164 15.26 27.22 11.66
C PRO A 164 15.78 27.97 12.89
N PRO A 165 16.91 28.73 12.75
CA PRO A 165 17.39 29.55 13.85
C PRO A 165 16.31 30.52 14.30
N ALA A 166 16.21 30.75 15.61
CA ALA A 166 15.31 31.75 16.15
C ALA A 166 15.62 33.12 15.53
N GLN A 167 14.62 33.81 15.00
CA GLN A 167 14.74 35.15 14.44
C GLN A 167 14.81 36.14 15.58
#